data_4b9fbaf81bcc5f8b2206f17ccb1783f2
#
_entry.id   4b9fbaf81bcc5f8b2206f17ccb1783f2
#
_cell.length_a   1.000
_cell.length_b   1.000
_cell.length_c   1.000
_cell.angle_alpha   90.00
_cell.angle_beta   90.00
_cell.angle_gamma   90.00
#
_symmetry.space_group_name_H-M   'P 1'
#
loop_
_entity.id
_entity.type
_entity.pdbx_description
1 polymer ?
#
loop_
_entity_poly.entity_id
_entity_poly.type
_entity_poly.pdbx_seq_one_letter_code
_entity_poly.pdbx_strand_id
1 'polypeptide(L)'
;MLRYILGRLGRAMITLFLVLSIVFLLMRLLPVDGYFEGRTDTMSETVKNNILKELGLLDPWYKQLYNFWRKLLLEGDLGKSIVMRKGVPCVDVIWPKAKTSFQFGIIALGIQMLIGYPLGVLMARSKGKFVDTLGNAYVLLINALPAAVYFLAIQLYLSTLLKLPMLFDPLDWKSRILPIICLSLGGIASNAMWMRRYMVDQMNMDYIRLARAKGMTSSQVAFRHVMRNAFIPMAQSLPTSLLFTISGSLYVESLFSIPGMGGLLIQSIQRQDNTMVQAMVLLYSVISVTGLLLGDIMMMICDPRIKLVKKGDSR
;
A
#
# COMPACT_ATOMS: atom_id res chain seq x y z
N MET A 1 19.89 -10.94 -17.60
CA MET A 1 19.31 -10.02 -16.62
C MET A 1 18.77 -8.74 -17.27
N LEU A 2 19.56 -7.95 -17.95
CA LEU A 2 19.13 -6.68 -18.55
C LEU A 2 17.88 -6.82 -19.45
N ARG A 3 17.86 -7.76 -20.37
CA ARG A 3 16.72 -8.01 -21.28
C ARG A 3 15.43 -8.37 -20.53
N TYR A 4 15.52 -9.03 -19.39
CA TYR A 4 14.36 -9.36 -18.56
C TYR A 4 13.84 -8.11 -17.82
N ILE A 5 14.74 -7.34 -17.22
CA ILE A 5 14.40 -6.08 -16.53
C ILE A 5 13.74 -5.12 -17.51
N LEU A 6 14.33 -4.97 -18.72
CA LEU A 6 13.73 -4.13 -19.77
C LEU A 6 12.34 -4.63 -20.21
N GLY A 7 12.16 -5.95 -20.33
CA GLY A 7 10.86 -6.53 -20.66
C GLY A 7 9.82 -6.35 -19.52
N ARG A 8 10.25 -6.37 -18.26
CA ARG A 8 9.39 -6.07 -17.11
C ARG A 8 9.05 -4.59 -17.04
N LEU A 9 10.05 -3.74 -17.22
CA LEU A 9 9.85 -2.29 -17.26
C LEU A 9 8.87 -1.90 -18.39
N GLY A 10 9.07 -2.45 -19.60
CA GLY A 10 8.14 -2.21 -20.71
C GLY A 10 6.70 -2.61 -20.39
N ARG A 11 6.48 -3.79 -19.79
CA ARG A 11 5.14 -4.21 -19.34
C ARG A 11 4.59 -3.29 -18.24
N ALA A 12 5.41 -2.91 -17.26
CA ALA A 12 5.00 -1.99 -16.21
C ALA A 12 4.59 -0.62 -16.78
N MET A 13 5.33 -0.10 -17.75
CA MET A 13 4.99 1.15 -18.45
C MET A 13 3.66 1.04 -19.22
N ILE A 14 3.44 -0.07 -19.93
CA ILE A 14 2.16 -0.33 -20.62
C ILE A 14 1.03 -0.42 -19.60
N THR A 15 1.23 -1.17 -18.53
CA THR A 15 0.22 -1.28 -17.45
C THR A 15 -0.08 0.08 -16.85
N LEU A 16 0.95 0.87 -16.56
CA LEU A 16 0.79 2.22 -16.00
C LEU A 16 0.00 3.10 -16.97
N PHE A 17 0.38 3.09 -18.27
CA PHE A 17 -0.33 3.85 -19.29
C PHE A 17 -1.82 3.48 -19.37
N LEU A 18 -2.13 2.18 -19.38
CA LEU A 18 -3.52 1.70 -19.43
C LEU A 18 -4.28 2.08 -18.17
N VAL A 19 -3.71 1.82 -16.99
CA VAL A 19 -4.37 2.12 -15.70
C VAL A 19 -4.63 3.61 -15.56
N LEU A 20 -3.64 4.46 -15.81
CA LEU A 20 -3.80 5.92 -15.70
C LEU A 20 -4.81 6.44 -16.72
N SER A 21 -4.83 5.92 -17.95
CA SER A 21 -5.83 6.30 -18.96
C SER A 21 -7.24 5.89 -18.56
N ILE A 22 -7.43 4.66 -18.06
CA ILE A 22 -8.72 4.19 -17.58
C ILE A 22 -9.19 5.02 -16.37
N VAL A 23 -8.32 5.22 -15.39
CA VAL A 23 -8.64 6.04 -14.21
C VAL A 23 -9.03 7.46 -14.63
N PHE A 24 -8.26 8.09 -15.53
CA PHE A 24 -8.60 9.40 -16.07
C PHE A 24 -10.00 9.43 -16.68
N LEU A 25 -10.32 8.45 -17.54
CA LEU A 25 -11.64 8.38 -18.19
C LEU A 25 -12.75 8.11 -17.16
N LEU A 26 -12.54 7.24 -16.17
CA LEU A 26 -13.53 7.02 -15.11
C LEU A 26 -13.79 8.29 -14.28
N MET A 27 -12.75 9.07 -13.99
CA MET A 27 -12.92 10.36 -13.28
C MET A 27 -13.73 11.38 -14.10
N ARG A 28 -13.79 11.25 -15.43
CA ARG A 28 -14.62 12.09 -16.30
C ARG A 28 -16.10 11.71 -16.28
N LEU A 29 -16.45 10.54 -15.74
CA LEU A 29 -17.84 10.14 -15.53
C LEU A 29 -18.42 10.69 -14.21
N LEU A 30 -17.58 11.28 -13.34
CA LEU A 30 -18.06 11.93 -12.13
C LEU A 30 -18.86 13.19 -12.46
N PRO A 31 -19.83 13.55 -11.59
CA PRO A 31 -20.60 14.78 -11.74
C PRO A 31 -19.69 16.00 -11.87
N VAL A 32 -20.06 16.89 -12.76
CA VAL A 32 -19.30 18.13 -13.00
C VAL A 32 -19.47 19.16 -11.87
N ASP A 33 -20.39 18.94 -10.97
CA ASP A 33 -20.72 19.85 -9.86
C ASP A 33 -19.51 20.19 -9.00
N GLY A 34 -18.59 19.24 -8.82
CA GLY A 34 -17.33 19.45 -8.13
C GLY A 34 -16.39 20.51 -8.74
N TYR A 35 -16.62 20.89 -10.00
CA TYR A 35 -15.85 21.95 -10.64
C TYR A 35 -16.44 23.36 -10.39
N PHE A 36 -17.64 23.47 -9.82
CA PHE A 36 -18.33 24.72 -9.55
C PHE A 36 -18.22 25.19 -8.09
N GLU A 37 -17.32 24.59 -7.30
CA GLU A 37 -17.04 25.01 -5.91
C GLU A 37 -18.29 25.02 -5.00
N GLY A 38 -19.26 24.13 -5.23
CA GLY A 38 -20.52 24.11 -4.49
C GLY A 38 -21.49 25.25 -4.82
N ARG A 39 -21.22 26.01 -5.88
CA ARG A 39 -22.07 27.14 -6.31
C ARG A 39 -22.97 26.80 -7.50
N THR A 40 -23.26 25.54 -7.71
CA THR A 40 -24.02 25.03 -8.87
C THR A 40 -25.35 25.75 -9.07
N ASP A 41 -26.07 26.04 -7.96
CA ASP A 41 -27.40 26.64 -8.01
C ASP A 41 -27.40 28.16 -8.21
N THR A 42 -26.26 28.82 -7.96
CA THR A 42 -26.14 30.29 -8.02
C THR A 42 -25.48 30.78 -9.29
N MET A 43 -24.89 29.88 -10.10
CA MET A 43 -24.20 30.24 -11.34
C MET A 43 -25.13 30.16 -12.55
N SER A 44 -25.03 31.17 -13.46
CA SER A 44 -25.71 31.08 -14.75
C SER A 44 -25.10 30.00 -15.63
N GLU A 45 -25.89 29.39 -16.51
CA GLU A 45 -25.45 28.37 -17.45
C GLU A 45 -24.27 28.83 -18.32
N THR A 46 -24.23 30.11 -18.66
CA THR A 46 -23.13 30.72 -19.44
C THR A 46 -21.80 30.67 -18.67
N VAL A 47 -21.83 30.98 -17.38
CA VAL A 47 -20.63 30.90 -16.50
C VAL A 47 -20.18 29.49 -16.34
N LYS A 48 -21.10 28.53 -16.09
CA LYS A 48 -20.79 27.11 -16.00
C LYS A 48 -20.10 26.59 -17.26
N ASN A 49 -20.65 26.90 -18.44
CA ASN A 49 -20.09 26.50 -19.73
C ASN A 49 -18.71 27.11 -19.98
N ASN A 50 -18.47 28.34 -19.57
CA ASN A 50 -17.14 28.94 -19.67
C ASN A 50 -16.11 28.23 -18.79
N ILE A 51 -16.45 27.91 -17.55
CA ILE A 51 -15.58 27.16 -16.65
C ILE A 51 -15.26 25.77 -17.24
N LEU A 52 -16.27 25.04 -17.71
CA LEU A 52 -16.08 23.74 -18.32
C LEU A 52 -15.20 23.81 -19.58
N LYS A 53 -15.35 24.85 -20.36
CA LYS A 53 -14.54 25.09 -21.57
C LYS A 53 -13.09 25.41 -21.22
N GLU A 54 -12.82 26.26 -20.23
CA GLU A 54 -11.47 26.57 -19.75
C GLU A 54 -10.76 25.34 -19.21
N LEU A 55 -11.49 24.47 -18.50
CA LEU A 55 -10.98 23.20 -17.98
C LEU A 55 -10.85 22.14 -19.09
N GLY A 56 -11.30 22.40 -20.31
CA GLY A 56 -11.29 21.47 -21.43
C GLY A 56 -12.24 20.29 -21.25
N LEU A 57 -13.25 20.40 -20.37
CA LEU A 57 -14.21 19.33 -20.09
C LEU A 57 -15.25 19.16 -21.19
N LEU A 58 -15.45 20.18 -22.03
CA LEU A 58 -16.33 20.12 -23.22
C LEU A 58 -15.62 19.55 -24.45
N ASP A 59 -14.31 19.34 -24.40
CA ASP A 59 -13.58 18.72 -25.50
C ASP A 59 -13.95 17.23 -25.63
N PRO A 60 -13.83 16.63 -26.83
CA PRO A 60 -13.99 15.19 -27.00
C PRO A 60 -13.01 14.39 -26.09
N TRP A 61 -13.44 13.22 -25.60
CA TRP A 61 -12.69 12.42 -24.63
C TRP A 61 -11.24 12.12 -25.07
N TYR A 62 -10.99 11.87 -26.35
CA TYR A 62 -9.66 11.60 -26.88
C TYR A 62 -8.72 12.82 -26.81
N LYS A 63 -9.27 14.03 -27.02
CA LYS A 63 -8.52 15.29 -26.88
C LYS A 63 -8.20 15.58 -25.41
N GLN A 64 -9.16 15.32 -24.51
CA GLN A 64 -8.94 15.42 -23.07
C GLN A 64 -7.84 14.45 -22.60
N LEU A 65 -7.87 13.20 -23.08
CA LEU A 65 -6.86 12.19 -22.75
C LEU A 65 -5.47 12.57 -23.30
N TYR A 66 -5.40 13.08 -24.52
CA TYR A 66 -4.16 13.57 -25.10
C TYR A 66 -3.58 14.73 -24.29
N ASN A 67 -4.40 15.72 -23.95
CA ASN A 67 -3.98 16.86 -23.12
C ASN A 67 -3.54 16.44 -21.72
N PHE A 68 -4.22 15.46 -21.13
CA PHE A 68 -3.81 14.87 -19.86
C PHE A 68 -2.40 14.27 -19.93
N TRP A 69 -2.14 13.40 -20.92
CA TRP A 69 -0.83 12.79 -21.09
C TRP A 69 0.25 13.81 -21.42
N ARG A 70 -0.05 14.79 -22.22
CA ARG A 70 0.86 15.88 -22.53
C ARG A 70 1.27 16.64 -21.28
N LYS A 71 0.32 17.09 -20.47
CA LYS A 71 0.60 17.82 -19.22
C LYS A 71 1.36 16.96 -18.23
N LEU A 72 0.95 15.71 -18.06
CA LEU A 72 1.59 14.78 -17.13
C LEU A 72 3.05 14.49 -17.51
N LEU A 73 3.34 14.23 -18.80
CA LEU A 73 4.67 13.83 -19.25
C LEU A 73 5.63 15.00 -19.47
N LEU A 74 5.14 16.15 -19.94
CA LEU A 74 5.99 17.30 -20.27
C LEU A 74 6.10 18.30 -19.12
N GLU A 75 5.05 18.46 -18.33
CA GLU A 75 4.97 19.49 -17.29
C GLU A 75 4.97 18.89 -15.87
N GLY A 76 4.76 17.55 -15.73
CA GLY A 76 4.61 16.91 -14.42
C GLY A 76 3.40 17.42 -13.63
N ASP A 77 2.43 18.04 -14.32
CA ASP A 77 1.30 18.71 -13.69
C ASP A 77 0.18 17.72 -13.40
N LEU A 78 -0.15 17.54 -12.11
CA LEU A 78 -1.31 16.78 -11.63
C LEU A 78 -2.56 17.63 -11.45
N GLY A 79 -2.52 18.89 -11.85
CA GLY A 79 -3.60 19.85 -11.68
C GLY A 79 -3.53 20.62 -10.35
N LYS A 80 -4.46 21.57 -10.22
CA LYS A 80 -4.61 22.42 -9.04
C LYS A 80 -5.90 22.07 -8.30
N SER A 81 -5.85 22.09 -6.97
CA SER A 81 -7.04 21.91 -6.13
C SER A 81 -8.06 23.03 -6.42
N ILE A 82 -9.32 22.64 -6.58
CA ILE A 82 -10.41 23.57 -6.90
C ILE A 82 -11.15 24.00 -5.63
N VAL A 83 -11.38 23.06 -4.71
CA VAL A 83 -12.24 23.29 -3.54
C VAL A 83 -11.44 23.35 -2.24
N MET A 84 -10.53 22.40 -1.99
CA MET A 84 -9.85 22.29 -0.71
C MET A 84 -8.81 23.38 -0.47
N ARG A 85 -7.97 23.65 -1.46
CA ARG A 85 -6.99 24.74 -1.49
C ARG A 85 -6.96 25.37 -2.88
N LYS A 86 -7.93 26.22 -3.16
CA LYS A 86 -8.15 26.82 -4.46
C LYS A 86 -6.86 27.37 -5.10
N GLY A 87 -6.57 26.90 -6.30
CA GLY A 87 -5.43 27.37 -7.11
C GLY A 87 -4.06 26.80 -6.68
N VAL A 88 -3.97 26.05 -5.59
CA VAL A 88 -2.72 25.42 -5.13
C VAL A 88 -2.48 24.13 -5.92
N PRO A 89 -1.25 23.86 -6.42
CA PRO A 89 -0.92 22.59 -7.07
C PRO A 89 -1.24 21.40 -6.16
N CYS A 90 -1.85 20.35 -6.71
CA CYS A 90 -2.23 19.16 -5.93
C CYS A 90 -1.02 18.52 -5.25
N VAL A 91 0.16 18.54 -5.89
CA VAL A 91 1.41 18.00 -5.33
C VAL A 91 1.77 18.68 -4.01
N ASP A 92 1.63 19.99 -3.91
CA ASP A 92 1.98 20.77 -2.70
C ASP A 92 1.05 20.48 -1.53
N VAL A 93 -0.18 20.10 -1.82
CA VAL A 93 -1.15 19.67 -0.79
C VAL A 93 -0.89 18.22 -0.37
N ILE A 94 -0.55 17.35 -1.33
CA ILE A 94 -0.34 15.92 -1.10
C ILE A 94 0.97 15.65 -0.35
N TRP A 95 2.06 16.32 -0.71
CA TRP A 95 3.40 16.01 -0.20
C TRP A 95 3.54 16.02 1.33
N PRO A 96 3.06 17.05 2.07
CA PRO A 96 3.10 17.04 3.53
C PRO A 96 2.32 15.87 4.14
N LYS A 97 1.17 15.52 3.52
CA LYS A 97 0.32 14.41 3.95
C LYS A 97 0.99 13.06 3.70
N ALA A 98 1.62 12.89 2.53
CA ALA A 98 2.41 11.71 2.18
C ALA A 98 3.55 11.48 3.19
N LYS A 99 4.27 12.54 3.58
CA LYS A 99 5.32 12.47 4.59
C LYS A 99 4.79 11.96 5.93
N THR A 100 3.63 12.44 6.37
CA THR A 100 2.99 11.98 7.61
C THR A 100 2.61 10.51 7.53
N SER A 101 1.89 10.10 6.48
CA SER A 101 1.51 8.69 6.27
C SER A 101 2.73 7.78 6.20
N PHE A 102 3.80 8.21 5.52
CA PHE A 102 5.05 7.46 5.43
C PHE A 102 5.72 7.27 6.80
N GLN A 103 5.74 8.30 7.65
CA GLN A 103 6.32 8.17 9.00
C GLN A 103 5.61 7.11 9.84
N PHE A 104 4.28 7.11 9.86
CA PHE A 104 3.51 6.09 10.57
C PHE A 104 3.69 4.71 9.94
N GLY A 105 3.63 4.65 8.61
CA GLY A 105 3.73 3.41 7.87
C GLY A 105 5.08 2.73 8.02
N ILE A 106 6.20 3.46 7.93
CA ILE A 106 7.54 2.85 8.04
C ILE A 106 7.80 2.29 9.45
N ILE A 107 7.31 2.96 10.49
CA ILE A 107 7.42 2.45 11.87
C ILE A 107 6.56 1.19 12.03
N ALA A 108 5.32 1.24 11.55
CA ALA A 108 4.43 0.08 11.60
C ALA A 108 5.00 -1.11 10.83
N LEU A 109 5.54 -0.88 9.62
CA LEU A 109 6.21 -1.91 8.82
C LEU A 109 7.41 -2.52 9.57
N GLY A 110 8.23 -1.71 10.19
CA GLY A 110 9.34 -2.17 11.03
C GLY A 110 8.87 -3.11 12.15
N ILE A 111 7.81 -2.73 12.86
CA ILE A 111 7.21 -3.55 13.93
C ILE A 111 6.62 -4.85 13.37
N GLN A 112 5.92 -4.77 12.24
CA GLN A 112 5.36 -5.93 11.56
C GLN A 112 6.44 -6.96 11.20
N MET A 113 7.59 -6.51 10.74
CA MET A 113 8.73 -7.39 10.41
C MET A 113 9.40 -7.94 11.67
N LEU A 114 9.68 -7.07 12.64
CA LEU A 114 10.39 -7.45 13.88
C LEU A 114 9.60 -8.42 14.74
N ILE A 115 8.29 -8.39 14.71
CA ILE A 115 7.43 -9.29 15.48
C ILE A 115 6.88 -10.41 14.60
N GLY A 116 6.36 -10.09 13.41
CA GLY A 116 5.67 -11.05 12.55
C GLY A 116 6.58 -12.17 12.03
N TYR A 117 7.79 -11.83 11.56
CA TYR A 117 8.70 -12.86 11.06
C TYR A 117 9.19 -13.82 12.16
N PRO A 118 9.70 -13.34 13.32
CA PRO A 118 10.07 -14.25 14.40
C PRO A 118 8.89 -15.07 14.91
N LEU A 119 7.70 -14.49 15.02
CA LEU A 119 6.50 -15.23 15.41
C LEU A 119 6.20 -16.37 14.42
N GLY A 120 6.23 -16.10 13.11
CA GLY A 120 6.05 -17.13 12.08
C GLY A 120 7.11 -18.24 12.12
N VAL A 121 8.37 -17.89 12.40
CA VAL A 121 9.46 -18.86 12.60
C VAL A 121 9.19 -19.75 13.83
N LEU A 122 8.77 -19.15 14.95
CA LEU A 122 8.44 -19.88 16.18
C LEU A 122 7.25 -20.81 15.97
N MET A 123 6.21 -20.35 15.30
CA MET A 123 5.03 -21.15 14.94
C MET A 123 5.44 -22.35 14.06
N ALA A 124 6.25 -22.13 13.02
CA ALA A 124 6.70 -23.20 12.12
C ALA A 124 7.54 -24.27 12.86
N ARG A 125 8.45 -23.84 13.74
CA ARG A 125 9.28 -24.75 14.55
C ARG A 125 8.48 -25.54 15.58
N SER A 126 7.39 -24.98 16.03
CA SER A 126 6.49 -25.56 17.04
C SER A 126 5.21 -26.11 16.43
N LYS A 127 5.23 -26.50 15.14
CA LYS A 127 4.06 -26.97 14.39
C LYS A 127 3.26 -28.00 15.20
N GLY A 128 1.96 -27.72 15.39
CA GLY A 128 1.04 -28.55 16.15
C GLY A 128 1.19 -28.49 17.68
N LYS A 129 2.08 -27.62 18.22
CA LYS A 129 2.25 -27.40 19.66
C LYS A 129 1.63 -26.08 20.09
N PHE A 130 1.66 -25.79 21.41
CA PHE A 130 1.04 -24.64 22.04
C PHE A 130 1.35 -23.30 21.36
N VAL A 131 2.61 -23.02 21.05
CA VAL A 131 3.02 -21.74 20.39
C VAL A 131 2.40 -21.62 19.00
N ASP A 132 2.36 -22.70 18.24
CA ASP A 132 1.71 -22.71 16.91
C ASP A 132 0.21 -22.50 17.02
N THR A 133 -0.43 -23.17 17.99
CA THR A 133 -1.88 -23.01 18.23
C THR A 133 -2.22 -21.59 18.64
N LEU A 134 -1.45 -21.00 19.56
CA LEU A 134 -1.67 -19.61 20.01
C LEU A 134 -1.44 -18.60 18.88
N GLY A 135 -0.38 -18.79 18.09
CA GLY A 135 -0.10 -17.94 16.93
C GLY A 135 -1.19 -18.04 15.86
N ASN A 136 -1.69 -19.26 15.58
CA ASN A 136 -2.80 -19.43 14.65
C ASN A 136 -4.11 -18.81 15.20
N ALA A 137 -4.36 -18.90 16.51
CA ALA A 137 -5.52 -18.24 17.13
C ALA A 137 -5.44 -16.71 16.98
N TYR A 138 -4.26 -16.12 17.20
CA TYR A 138 -4.03 -14.69 16.94
C TYR A 138 -4.30 -14.33 15.47
N VAL A 139 -3.71 -15.06 14.52
CA VAL A 139 -3.91 -14.83 13.07
C VAL A 139 -5.39 -14.95 12.70
N LEU A 140 -6.07 -15.99 13.22
CA LEU A 140 -7.49 -16.19 12.98
C LEU A 140 -8.33 -15.04 13.52
N LEU A 141 -8.08 -14.61 14.77
CA LEU A 141 -8.79 -13.51 15.41
C LEU A 141 -8.69 -12.22 14.59
N ILE A 142 -7.44 -11.83 14.21
CA ILE A 142 -7.22 -10.59 13.45
C ILE A 142 -7.85 -10.66 12.06
N ASN A 143 -7.82 -11.80 11.39
CA ASN A 143 -8.40 -11.95 10.05
C ASN A 143 -9.94 -12.14 10.06
N ALA A 144 -10.51 -12.65 11.16
CA ALA A 144 -11.95 -12.85 11.28
C ALA A 144 -12.70 -11.55 11.62
N LEU A 145 -12.04 -10.61 12.31
CA LEU A 145 -12.64 -9.34 12.71
C LEU A 145 -12.43 -8.27 11.62
N PRO A 146 -13.46 -7.50 11.28
CA PRO A 146 -13.24 -6.30 10.46
C PRO A 146 -12.26 -5.35 11.14
N ALA A 147 -11.27 -4.86 10.37
CA ALA A 147 -10.19 -4.02 10.91
C ALA A 147 -10.72 -2.79 11.69
N ALA A 148 -11.76 -2.16 11.18
CA ALA A 148 -12.39 -1.02 11.83
C ALA A 148 -12.87 -1.32 13.26
N VAL A 149 -13.33 -2.56 13.52
CA VAL A 149 -13.85 -2.96 14.84
C VAL A 149 -12.72 -3.02 15.87
N TYR A 150 -11.62 -3.72 15.57
CA TYR A 150 -10.53 -3.78 16.55
C TYR A 150 -9.72 -2.46 16.62
N PHE A 151 -9.67 -1.64 15.57
CA PHE A 151 -9.10 -0.30 15.65
C PHE A 151 -9.89 0.59 16.62
N LEU A 152 -11.21 0.58 16.52
CA LEU A 152 -12.08 1.32 17.43
C LEU A 152 -11.96 0.80 18.87
N ALA A 153 -11.92 -0.52 19.05
CA ALA A 153 -11.72 -1.12 20.37
C ALA A 153 -10.39 -0.69 20.99
N ILE A 154 -9.30 -0.68 20.21
CA ILE A 154 -7.99 -0.20 20.65
C ILE A 154 -8.06 1.28 21.04
N GLN A 155 -8.67 2.12 20.21
CA GLN A 155 -8.80 3.55 20.49
C GLN A 155 -9.58 3.79 21.79
N LEU A 156 -10.70 3.13 22.02
CA LEU A 156 -11.57 3.39 23.16
C LEU A 156 -11.02 2.75 24.45
N TYR A 157 -10.71 1.47 24.40
CA TYR A 157 -10.36 0.72 25.61
C TYR A 157 -8.87 0.83 25.97
N LEU A 158 -7.98 0.69 24.96
CA LEU A 158 -6.55 0.70 25.22
C LEU A 158 -6.04 2.12 25.55
N SER A 159 -6.65 3.17 24.98
CA SER A 159 -6.34 4.55 25.34
C SER A 159 -6.61 4.82 26.81
N THR A 160 -7.78 4.40 27.31
CA THR A 160 -8.16 4.57 28.70
C THR A 160 -7.29 3.72 29.64
N LEU A 161 -7.04 2.47 29.28
CA LEU A 161 -6.22 1.53 30.08
C LEU A 161 -4.77 2.00 30.22
N LEU A 162 -4.15 2.47 29.14
CA LEU A 162 -2.76 2.91 29.10
C LEU A 162 -2.60 4.42 29.34
N LYS A 163 -3.70 5.16 29.53
CA LYS A 163 -3.72 6.62 29.66
C LYS A 163 -3.01 7.31 28.49
N LEU A 164 -3.28 6.84 27.26
CA LEU A 164 -2.75 7.38 26.02
C LEU A 164 -3.76 8.30 25.33
N PRO A 165 -3.31 9.33 24.59
CA PRO A 165 -4.19 10.20 23.83
C PRO A 165 -5.02 9.41 22.81
N MET A 166 -6.32 9.71 22.73
CA MET A 166 -7.24 9.09 21.76
C MET A 166 -7.06 9.61 20.33
N LEU A 167 -6.60 10.86 20.21
CA LEU A 167 -6.40 11.52 18.93
C LEU A 167 -4.93 11.88 18.75
N PHE A 168 -4.52 12.03 17.52
CA PHE A 168 -3.15 12.44 17.18
C PHE A 168 -2.91 13.91 17.51
N ASP A 169 -1.83 14.16 18.23
CA ASP A 169 -1.27 15.48 18.49
C ASP A 169 0.19 15.49 18.01
N PRO A 170 0.57 16.38 17.06
CA PRO A 170 1.96 16.50 16.60
C PRO A 170 2.97 16.75 17.69
N LEU A 171 2.58 17.43 18.78
CA LEU A 171 3.44 17.81 19.89
C LEU A 171 3.59 16.72 20.95
N ASP A 172 2.63 15.78 21.02
CA ASP A 172 2.70 14.64 21.93
C ASP A 172 3.08 13.34 21.20
N TRP A 173 4.30 12.86 21.47
CA TRP A 173 4.77 11.60 20.87
C TRP A 173 3.92 10.37 21.27
N LYS A 174 3.28 10.40 22.46
CA LYS A 174 2.43 9.32 22.97
C LYS A 174 1.20 9.12 22.08
N SER A 175 0.73 10.18 21.42
CA SER A 175 -0.40 10.12 20.50
C SER A 175 -0.15 9.23 19.26
N ARG A 176 1.11 8.87 18.98
CA ARG A 176 1.51 8.01 17.86
C ARG A 176 1.41 6.53 18.18
N ILE A 177 1.38 6.15 19.47
CA ILE A 177 1.46 4.76 19.92
C ILE A 177 0.27 3.94 19.43
N LEU A 178 -0.96 4.38 19.72
CA LEU A 178 -2.18 3.64 19.35
C LEU A 178 -2.35 3.49 17.83
N PRO A 179 -2.17 4.54 17.01
CA PRO A 179 -2.20 4.38 15.55
C PRO A 179 -1.17 3.38 15.03
N ILE A 180 0.06 3.40 15.55
CA ILE A 180 1.12 2.46 15.14
C ILE A 180 0.75 1.03 15.52
N ILE A 181 0.19 0.79 16.71
CA ILE A 181 -0.32 -0.51 17.12
C ILE A 181 -1.40 -0.98 16.14
N CYS A 182 -2.39 -0.15 15.85
CA CYS A 182 -3.46 -0.47 14.90
C CYS A 182 -2.91 -0.85 13.52
N LEU A 183 -2.00 -0.06 12.97
CA LEU A 183 -1.38 -0.32 11.68
C LEU A 183 -0.54 -1.60 11.68
N SER A 184 0.02 -1.99 12.83
CA SER A 184 0.95 -3.13 12.91
C SER A 184 0.25 -4.47 13.04
N LEU A 185 -0.89 -4.57 13.73
CA LEU A 185 -1.51 -5.86 14.08
C LEU A 185 -1.82 -6.76 12.89
N GLY A 186 -2.48 -6.22 11.87
CA GLY A 186 -2.82 -6.97 10.66
C GLY A 186 -1.57 -7.45 9.91
N GLY A 187 -0.55 -6.60 9.83
CA GLY A 187 0.71 -6.95 9.18
C GLY A 187 1.51 -7.99 9.96
N ILE A 188 1.51 -7.94 11.31
CA ILE A 188 2.13 -8.98 12.16
C ILE A 188 1.45 -10.33 11.89
N ALA A 189 0.12 -10.38 11.89
CA ALA A 189 -0.64 -11.60 11.63
C ALA A 189 -0.34 -12.17 10.24
N SER A 190 -0.35 -11.33 9.20
CA SER A 190 -0.05 -11.73 7.83
C SER A 190 1.39 -12.23 7.68
N ASN A 191 2.37 -11.50 8.19
CA ASN A 191 3.78 -11.89 8.13
C ASN A 191 4.04 -13.19 8.88
N ALA A 192 3.44 -13.38 10.05
CA ALA A 192 3.57 -14.62 10.83
C ALA A 192 2.96 -15.81 10.07
N MET A 193 1.76 -15.65 9.52
CA MET A 193 1.09 -16.70 8.76
C MET A 193 1.89 -17.14 7.52
N TRP A 194 2.35 -16.18 6.72
CA TRP A 194 3.08 -16.49 5.48
C TRP A 194 4.47 -17.06 5.77
N MET A 195 5.20 -16.50 6.76
CA MET A 195 6.49 -17.01 7.16
C MET A 195 6.39 -18.46 7.69
N ARG A 196 5.38 -18.73 8.54
CA ARG A 196 5.07 -20.09 9.00
C ARG A 196 4.81 -21.02 7.83
N ARG A 197 3.95 -20.63 6.90
CA ARG A 197 3.59 -21.43 5.73
C ARG A 197 4.81 -21.77 4.89
N TYR A 198 5.59 -20.77 4.49
CA TYR A 198 6.78 -20.99 3.68
C TYR A 198 7.82 -21.85 4.40
N MET A 199 8.02 -21.66 5.70
CA MET A 199 8.94 -22.52 6.45
C MET A 199 8.46 -23.97 6.52
N VAL A 200 7.17 -24.20 6.74
CA VAL A 200 6.61 -25.57 6.78
C VAL A 200 6.76 -26.24 5.41
N ASP A 201 6.49 -25.53 4.33
CA ASP A 201 6.65 -26.04 2.97
C ASP A 201 8.11 -26.42 2.71
N GLN A 202 9.06 -25.56 3.11
CA GLN A 202 10.49 -25.85 2.95
C GLN A 202 10.98 -27.03 3.81
N MET A 203 10.43 -27.24 5.02
CA MET A 203 10.80 -28.37 5.88
C MET A 203 10.49 -29.74 5.28
N ASN A 204 9.59 -29.81 4.32
CA ASN A 204 9.19 -31.06 3.64
C ASN A 204 10.04 -31.38 2.40
N MET A 205 10.96 -30.50 2.01
CA MET A 205 11.79 -30.68 0.80
C MET A 205 12.91 -31.71 1.00
N ASP A 206 13.29 -32.41 -0.07
CA ASP A 206 14.30 -33.50 -0.03
C ASP A 206 15.69 -33.03 0.41
N TYR A 207 16.07 -31.79 0.08
CA TYR A 207 17.36 -31.25 0.52
C TYR A 207 17.45 -31.13 2.06
N ILE A 208 16.32 -31.04 2.74
CA ILE A 208 16.27 -31.05 4.23
C ILE A 208 16.54 -32.43 4.76
N ARG A 209 16.03 -33.49 4.10
CA ARG A 209 16.35 -34.90 4.46
C ARG A 209 17.84 -35.14 4.31
N LEU A 210 18.44 -34.65 3.21
CA LEU A 210 19.89 -34.76 2.99
C LEU A 210 20.70 -34.02 4.07
N ALA A 211 20.28 -32.79 4.44
CA ALA A 211 20.94 -32.02 5.49
C ALA A 211 20.93 -32.75 6.86
N ARG A 212 19.79 -33.38 7.20
CA ARG A 212 19.67 -34.20 8.40
C ARG A 212 20.54 -35.47 8.34
N ALA A 213 20.59 -36.14 7.17
CA ALA A 213 21.46 -37.31 6.97
C ALA A 213 22.95 -36.94 7.11
N LYS A 214 23.35 -35.71 6.85
CA LYS A 214 24.69 -35.16 7.08
C LYS A 214 24.95 -34.77 8.54
N GLY A 215 24.06 -35.11 9.48
CA GLY A 215 24.23 -34.88 10.92
C GLY A 215 23.90 -33.43 11.37
N MET A 216 23.25 -32.60 10.54
CA MET A 216 22.91 -31.25 10.97
C MET A 216 21.78 -31.27 12.03
N THR A 217 21.93 -30.45 13.06
CA THR A 217 20.89 -30.27 14.09
C THR A 217 19.65 -29.58 13.53
N SER A 218 18.50 -29.82 14.16
CA SER A 218 17.23 -29.20 13.76
C SER A 218 17.30 -27.68 13.70
N SER A 219 18.09 -27.06 14.60
CA SER A 219 18.29 -25.60 14.59
C SER A 219 19.14 -25.15 13.40
N GLN A 220 20.23 -25.85 13.10
CA GLN A 220 21.08 -25.56 11.93
C GLN A 220 20.28 -25.68 10.62
N VAL A 221 19.47 -26.74 10.49
CA VAL A 221 18.59 -26.96 9.35
C VAL A 221 17.59 -25.80 9.22
N ALA A 222 16.93 -25.44 10.34
CA ALA A 222 15.92 -24.38 10.32
C ALA A 222 16.49 -23.02 9.90
N PHE A 223 17.61 -22.57 10.50
CA PHE A 223 18.16 -21.25 10.22
C PHE A 223 18.98 -21.19 8.91
N ARG A 224 19.77 -22.22 8.60
CA ARG A 224 20.71 -22.20 7.48
C ARG A 224 20.08 -22.56 6.14
N HIS A 225 19.06 -23.43 6.16
CA HIS A 225 18.43 -23.94 4.95
C HIS A 225 16.98 -23.52 4.81
N VAL A 226 16.13 -23.74 5.82
CA VAL A 226 14.69 -23.50 5.74
C VAL A 226 14.39 -22.00 5.69
N MET A 227 14.86 -21.24 6.68
CA MET A 227 14.54 -19.81 6.81
C MET A 227 15.05 -19.01 5.62
N ARG A 228 16.26 -19.31 5.13
CA ARG A 228 16.84 -18.61 3.97
C ARG A 228 15.93 -18.73 2.73
N ASN A 229 15.43 -19.94 2.45
CA ASN A 229 14.58 -20.17 1.30
C ASN A 229 13.13 -19.67 1.53
N ALA A 230 12.62 -19.80 2.76
CA ALA A 230 11.31 -19.28 3.13
C ALA A 230 11.23 -17.73 3.09
N PHE A 231 12.37 -17.05 3.29
CA PHE A 231 12.43 -15.59 3.27
C PHE A 231 12.36 -14.99 1.85
N ILE A 232 12.71 -15.76 0.81
CA ILE A 232 12.70 -15.25 -0.58
C ILE A 232 11.35 -14.65 -0.99
N PRO A 233 10.21 -15.37 -0.88
CA PRO A 233 8.91 -14.80 -1.21
C PRO A 233 8.50 -13.66 -0.26
N MET A 234 8.96 -13.66 0.99
CA MET A 234 8.73 -12.55 1.92
C MET A 234 9.47 -11.29 1.46
N ALA A 235 10.73 -11.43 1.02
CA ALA A 235 11.51 -10.32 0.50
C ALA A 235 10.87 -9.68 -0.75
N GLN A 236 10.22 -10.48 -1.60
CA GLN A 236 9.49 -9.97 -2.76
C GLN A 236 8.36 -9.00 -2.38
N SER A 237 7.68 -9.24 -1.27
CA SER A 237 6.56 -8.41 -0.82
C SER A 237 7.00 -7.09 -0.15
N LEU A 238 8.26 -6.97 0.30
CA LEU A 238 8.74 -5.82 1.05
C LEU A 238 8.62 -4.48 0.30
N PRO A 239 9.06 -4.35 -0.97
CA PRO A 239 8.94 -3.08 -1.68
C PRO A 239 7.48 -2.64 -1.85
N THR A 240 6.58 -3.58 -2.13
CA THR A 240 5.15 -3.31 -2.24
C THR A 240 4.58 -2.85 -0.90
N SER A 241 4.92 -3.53 0.19
CA SER A 241 4.50 -3.13 1.54
C SER A 241 5.02 -1.74 1.91
N LEU A 242 6.28 -1.44 1.60
CA LEU A 242 6.88 -0.13 1.85
C LEU A 242 6.13 0.98 1.11
N LEU A 243 5.82 0.79 -0.15
CA LEU A 243 5.12 1.79 -0.94
C LEU A 243 3.66 1.95 -0.54
N PHE A 244 2.98 0.87 -0.14
CA PHE A 244 1.63 0.98 0.43
C PHE A 244 1.60 1.74 1.76
N THR A 245 2.69 1.76 2.53
CA THR A 245 2.76 2.60 3.74
C THR A 245 2.67 4.10 3.42
N ILE A 246 3.15 4.51 2.23
CA ILE A 246 3.05 5.91 1.77
C ILE A 246 1.59 6.27 1.46
N SER A 247 0.82 5.30 0.95
CA SER A 247 -0.60 5.51 0.64
C SER A 247 -1.45 5.80 1.88
N GLY A 248 -0.94 5.47 3.08
CA GLY A 248 -1.63 5.65 4.35
C GLY A 248 -2.77 4.65 4.56
N SER A 249 -3.32 4.68 5.75
CA SER A 249 -4.50 3.89 6.11
C SER A 249 -5.71 4.80 6.28
N LEU A 250 -6.66 4.69 5.37
CA LEU A 250 -7.92 5.46 5.42
C LEU A 250 -8.60 5.40 6.79
N TYR A 251 -8.70 4.19 7.35
CA TYR A 251 -9.38 3.99 8.63
C TYR A 251 -8.58 4.54 9.81
N VAL A 252 -7.31 4.22 9.93
CA VAL A 252 -6.48 4.64 11.06
C VAL A 252 -6.28 6.15 11.04
N GLU A 253 -6.00 6.74 9.88
CA GLU A 253 -5.81 8.19 9.77
C GLU A 253 -7.08 8.97 10.10
N SER A 254 -8.25 8.49 9.64
CA SER A 254 -9.53 9.12 9.98
C SER A 254 -9.88 8.93 11.45
N LEU A 255 -9.69 7.72 11.99
CA LEU A 255 -10.06 7.38 13.37
C LEU A 255 -9.25 8.20 14.39
N PHE A 256 -7.96 8.36 14.15
CA PHE A 256 -7.05 9.09 15.04
C PHE A 256 -6.83 10.55 14.63
N SER A 257 -7.55 11.05 13.61
CA SER A 257 -7.41 12.43 13.07
C SER A 257 -5.99 12.75 12.60
N ILE A 258 -5.29 11.77 12.05
CA ILE A 258 -3.93 11.96 11.53
C ILE A 258 -4.03 12.69 10.18
N PRO A 259 -3.29 13.80 9.99
CA PRO A 259 -3.30 14.56 8.73
C PRO A 259 -2.50 13.84 7.64
N GLY A 260 -2.95 12.66 7.21
CA GLY A 260 -2.30 11.81 6.20
C GLY A 260 -3.00 11.82 4.85
N MET A 261 -2.51 10.95 3.95
CA MET A 261 -3.03 10.81 2.58
C MET A 261 -4.42 10.19 2.53
N GLY A 262 -4.70 9.21 3.39
CA GLY A 262 -6.00 8.56 3.44
C GLY A 262 -7.10 9.53 3.83
N GLY A 263 -6.88 10.32 4.88
CA GLY A 263 -7.80 11.38 5.30
C GLY A 263 -7.97 12.46 4.23
N LEU A 264 -6.90 12.81 3.50
CA LEU A 264 -6.96 13.76 2.38
C LEU A 264 -7.88 13.23 1.26
N LEU A 265 -7.78 11.97 0.88
CA LEU A 265 -8.62 11.38 -0.16
C LEU A 265 -10.10 11.42 0.23
N ILE A 266 -10.45 11.01 1.46
CA ILE A 266 -11.85 11.07 1.95
C ILE A 266 -12.38 12.50 1.89
N GLN A 267 -11.61 13.47 2.42
CA GLN A 267 -12.02 14.87 2.41
C GLN A 267 -12.19 15.42 0.99
N SER A 268 -11.30 15.02 0.07
CA SER A 268 -11.39 15.44 -1.33
C SER A 268 -12.66 14.91 -2.02
N ILE A 269 -13.04 13.66 -1.74
CA ILE A 269 -14.27 13.05 -2.25
C ILE A 269 -15.49 13.77 -1.66
N GLN A 270 -15.53 13.92 -0.33
CA GLN A 270 -16.66 14.56 0.36
C GLN A 270 -16.87 16.01 -0.07
N ARG A 271 -15.80 16.74 -0.34
CA ARG A 271 -15.84 18.12 -0.81
C ARG A 271 -15.93 18.24 -2.32
N GLN A 272 -16.01 17.11 -3.04
CA GLN A 272 -16.09 17.08 -4.50
C GLN A 272 -14.93 17.82 -5.21
N ASP A 273 -13.72 17.81 -4.62
CA ASP A 273 -12.52 18.34 -5.29
C ASP A 273 -12.01 17.30 -6.31
N ASN A 274 -12.68 17.25 -7.46
CA ASN A 274 -12.45 16.25 -8.50
C ASN A 274 -10.98 16.22 -8.97
N THR A 275 -10.32 17.37 -9.04
CA THR A 275 -8.91 17.45 -9.44
C THR A 275 -8.00 16.81 -8.39
N MET A 276 -8.25 17.09 -7.12
CA MET A 276 -7.50 16.48 -6.03
C MET A 276 -7.73 14.97 -5.96
N VAL A 277 -8.97 14.50 -6.09
CA VAL A 277 -9.30 13.06 -6.15
C VAL A 277 -8.56 12.39 -7.29
N GLN A 278 -8.60 12.97 -8.49
CA GLN A 278 -7.88 12.47 -9.66
C GLN A 278 -6.38 12.38 -9.40
N ALA A 279 -5.76 13.44 -8.88
CA ALA A 279 -4.33 13.47 -8.56
C ALA A 279 -3.95 12.37 -7.56
N MET A 280 -4.75 12.17 -6.51
CA MET A 280 -4.54 11.13 -5.50
C MET A 280 -4.65 9.72 -6.09
N VAL A 281 -5.69 9.44 -6.89
CA VAL A 281 -5.89 8.13 -7.49
C VAL A 281 -4.79 7.80 -8.50
N LEU A 282 -4.36 8.78 -9.29
CA LEU A 282 -3.21 8.63 -10.19
C LEU A 282 -1.93 8.30 -9.41
N LEU A 283 -1.67 9.02 -8.34
CA LEU A 283 -0.49 8.79 -7.49
C LEU A 283 -0.52 7.39 -6.86
N TYR A 284 -1.67 6.95 -6.34
CA TYR A 284 -1.83 5.59 -5.81
C TYR A 284 -1.59 4.51 -6.88
N SER A 285 -2.04 4.75 -8.11
CA SER A 285 -1.81 3.84 -9.23
C SER A 285 -0.32 3.72 -9.57
N VAL A 286 0.40 4.85 -9.60
CA VAL A 286 1.86 4.88 -9.81
C VAL A 286 2.57 4.12 -8.70
N ILE A 287 2.23 4.38 -7.43
CA ILE A 287 2.80 3.71 -6.26
C ILE A 287 2.58 2.19 -6.36
N SER A 288 1.36 1.74 -6.69
CA SER A 288 1.02 0.32 -6.81
C SER A 288 1.84 -0.39 -7.88
N VAL A 289 1.89 0.17 -9.10
CA VAL A 289 2.63 -0.44 -10.22
C VAL A 289 4.13 -0.45 -9.94
N THR A 290 4.66 0.64 -9.35
CA THR A 290 6.07 0.72 -8.97
C THR A 290 6.41 -0.30 -7.87
N GLY A 291 5.52 -0.49 -6.90
CA GLY A 291 5.68 -1.48 -5.84
C GLY A 291 5.79 -2.90 -6.37
N LEU A 292 4.91 -3.27 -7.30
CA LEU A 292 4.95 -4.57 -7.96
C LEU A 292 6.25 -4.77 -8.76
N LEU A 293 6.68 -3.76 -9.52
CA LEU A 293 7.93 -3.81 -10.28
C LEU A 293 9.15 -3.99 -9.37
N LEU A 294 9.21 -3.23 -8.28
CA LEU A 294 10.29 -3.35 -7.29
C LEU A 294 10.27 -4.70 -6.59
N GLY A 295 9.08 -5.26 -6.30
CA GLY A 295 8.91 -6.60 -5.76
C GLY A 295 9.48 -7.67 -6.68
N ASP A 296 9.23 -7.57 -7.99
CA ASP A 296 9.79 -8.47 -8.99
C ASP A 296 11.32 -8.38 -9.07
N ILE A 297 11.86 -7.17 -8.98
CA ILE A 297 13.33 -6.94 -8.94
C ILE A 297 13.94 -7.53 -7.66
N MET A 298 13.28 -7.32 -6.53
CA MET A 298 13.73 -7.86 -5.24
C MET A 298 13.75 -9.39 -5.23
N MET A 299 12.74 -10.02 -5.83
CA MET A 299 12.70 -11.47 -6.01
C MET A 299 13.91 -11.98 -6.80
N MET A 300 14.29 -11.31 -7.89
CA MET A 300 15.45 -11.69 -8.69
C MET A 300 16.79 -11.53 -7.93
N ILE A 301 16.88 -10.51 -7.07
CA ILE A 301 18.07 -10.29 -6.24
C ILE A 301 18.19 -11.40 -5.20
N CYS A 302 17.08 -11.79 -4.58
CA CYS A 302 17.06 -12.79 -3.53
C CYS A 302 17.22 -14.23 -4.06
N ASP A 303 16.71 -14.52 -5.27
CA ASP A 303 16.84 -15.84 -5.90
C ASP A 303 17.40 -15.75 -7.33
N PRO A 304 18.73 -15.75 -7.50
CA PRO A 304 19.36 -15.75 -8.81
C PRO A 304 19.11 -17.02 -9.63
N ARG A 305 18.48 -18.07 -9.06
CA ARG A 305 18.11 -19.31 -9.74
C ARG A 305 16.84 -19.18 -10.59
N ILE A 306 16.09 -18.11 -10.45
CA ILE A 306 14.97 -17.78 -11.33
C ILE A 306 15.57 -17.48 -12.71
N LYS A 307 16.04 -18.55 -13.38
CA LYS A 307 16.39 -18.52 -14.78
C LYS A 307 15.08 -18.29 -15.51
N LEU A 308 15.07 -17.30 -16.35
CA LEU A 308 14.07 -17.06 -17.36
C LEU A 308 13.72 -18.37 -18.05
N VAL A 309 12.64 -19.00 -17.67
CA VAL A 309 12.04 -20.08 -18.46
C VAL A 309 11.65 -19.42 -19.77
N LYS A 310 12.45 -19.68 -20.81
CA LYS A 310 12.05 -19.40 -22.18
C LYS A 310 10.72 -20.12 -22.38
N LYS A 311 9.69 -19.36 -22.70
CA LYS A 311 8.43 -19.89 -23.21
C LYS A 311 8.76 -20.69 -24.48
N GLY A 312 9.03 -21.97 -24.34
CA GLY A 312 9.47 -22.82 -25.46
C GLY A 312 9.84 -24.26 -25.11
N ASP A 313 10.07 -24.58 -23.84
CA ASP A 313 10.36 -25.97 -23.43
C ASP A 313 9.19 -26.55 -22.61
N SER A 314 8.02 -26.66 -23.27
CA SER A 314 7.01 -27.64 -22.88
C SER A 314 7.27 -28.88 -23.75
N ARG A 315 8.09 -29.80 -23.26
CA ARG A 315 8.03 -31.21 -23.60
C ARG A 315 7.69 -32.02 -22.35
#